data_bfbb801a185c18b05c7a23baf991d705
#
_entry.id   bfbb801a185c18b05c7a23baf991d705
#
_cell.length_a   1.000
_cell.length_b   1.000
_cell.length_c   1.000
_cell.angle_alpha   90.00
_cell.angle_beta   90.00
_cell.angle_gamma   90.00
#
_symmetry.space_group_name_H-M   'P 1'
#
loop_
_entity.id
_entity.type
_entity.pdbx_description
1 polymer ?
#
loop_
_entity_poly.entity_id
_entity_poly.type
_entity_poly.pdbx_seq_one_letter_code
_entity_poly.pdbx_strand_id
1 'polypeptide(L)'
;MTFNSLVEDQVNLHLAQATDPFAPQAVAQAPQGLGMVPIVIEQSGRGERAYDIYSRLLRERVVFLVGPVMDQSANLAVAQMLYLESENPDKDIHFYINSPGGSVSAGLGIFDTMQFVKPDVSTLCIGFAASMGAFLLAAGASFPMFLFPKRAFSLTRH
;
A
#
# COMPACT_ATOMS: atom_id res chain seq x y z
N MET A 1 21.82 -31.27 -33.98
CA MET A 1 21.19 -30.69 -32.77
C MET A 1 20.92 -31.83 -31.83
N THR A 2 21.62 -31.93 -30.74
CA THR A 2 21.49 -33.01 -29.77
C THR A 2 20.46 -32.58 -28.72
N PHE A 3 19.70 -33.55 -28.19
CA PHE A 3 18.66 -33.34 -27.15
C PHE A 3 19.18 -32.55 -25.92
N ASN A 4 20.47 -32.64 -25.62
CA ASN A 4 21.13 -31.89 -24.53
C ASN A 4 21.18 -30.38 -24.77
N SER A 5 21.37 -29.93 -26.04
CA SER A 5 21.46 -28.49 -26.31
C SER A 5 20.12 -27.77 -26.13
N LEU A 6 19.00 -28.47 -26.38
CA LEU A 6 17.64 -27.90 -26.15
C LEU A 6 17.29 -27.81 -24.68
N VAL A 7 17.80 -28.72 -23.85
CA VAL A 7 17.58 -28.69 -22.39
C VAL A 7 18.41 -27.58 -21.74
N GLU A 8 19.65 -27.39 -22.17
CA GLU A 8 20.52 -26.31 -21.71
C GLU A 8 19.99 -24.93 -22.06
N ASP A 9 19.46 -24.77 -23.29
CA ASP A 9 18.83 -23.50 -23.69
C ASP A 9 17.55 -23.20 -22.92
N GLN A 10 16.73 -24.20 -22.59
CA GLN A 10 15.53 -24.02 -21.76
C GLN A 10 15.87 -23.70 -20.29
N VAL A 11 16.90 -24.33 -19.75
CA VAL A 11 17.36 -24.07 -18.37
C VAL A 11 17.98 -22.67 -18.28
N ASN A 12 18.78 -22.28 -19.25
CA ASN A 12 19.38 -20.94 -19.28
C ASN A 12 18.32 -19.84 -19.50
N LEU A 13 17.28 -20.09 -20.28
CA LEU A 13 16.16 -19.17 -20.44
C LEU A 13 15.35 -19.00 -19.14
N HIS A 14 15.16 -20.09 -18.37
CA HIS A 14 14.50 -20.06 -17.07
C HIS A 14 15.34 -19.37 -16.00
N LEU A 15 16.67 -19.58 -16.01
CA LEU A 15 17.59 -18.90 -15.10
C LEU A 15 17.75 -17.41 -15.41
N ALA A 16 17.67 -17.02 -16.69
CA ALA A 16 17.68 -15.62 -17.09
C ALA A 16 16.38 -14.87 -16.75
N GLN A 17 15.27 -15.60 -16.50
CA GLN A 17 13.99 -15.06 -16.05
C GLN A 17 13.80 -15.18 -14.53
N ALA A 18 14.68 -15.85 -13.82
CA ALA A 18 14.74 -15.78 -12.36
C ALA A 18 15.32 -14.40 -11.98
N THR A 19 14.48 -13.39 -12.06
CA THR A 19 14.74 -12.11 -11.38
C THR A 19 15.04 -12.43 -9.94
N ASP A 20 16.16 -11.92 -9.45
CA ASP A 20 16.59 -11.99 -8.06
C ASP A 20 15.38 -11.74 -7.13
N PRO A 21 14.96 -12.72 -6.31
CA PRO A 21 13.83 -12.55 -5.41
C PRO A 21 14.09 -11.47 -4.35
N PHE A 22 15.33 -11.00 -4.23
CA PHE A 22 15.76 -9.91 -3.36
C PHE A 22 16.11 -8.63 -4.11
N ALA A 23 16.01 -8.60 -5.46
CA ALA A 23 16.05 -7.32 -6.14
C ALA A 23 14.91 -6.45 -5.58
N PRO A 24 15.17 -5.20 -5.18
CA PRO A 24 14.13 -4.34 -4.65
C PRO A 24 13.08 -4.07 -5.73
N GLN A 25 12.10 -4.96 -5.82
CA GLN A 25 10.86 -4.74 -6.56
C GLN A 25 9.95 -3.77 -5.79
N ALA A 26 10.56 -2.85 -5.09
CA ALA A 26 9.89 -1.69 -4.53
C ALA A 26 9.72 -0.62 -5.62
N VAL A 27 9.27 -1.02 -6.79
CA VAL A 27 8.49 -0.10 -7.59
C VAL A 27 7.12 -0.12 -6.96
N ALA A 28 6.87 0.85 -6.07
CA ALA A 28 5.52 1.19 -5.69
C ALA A 28 4.71 1.19 -7.00
N GLN A 29 3.77 0.23 -7.14
CA GLN A 29 2.89 0.26 -8.27
C GLN A 29 2.09 1.55 -8.14
N ALA A 30 2.53 2.56 -8.87
CA ALA A 30 1.75 3.78 -9.04
C ALA A 30 0.35 3.36 -9.47
N PRO A 31 -0.69 4.00 -8.95
CA PRO A 31 -2.06 3.73 -9.36
C PRO A 31 -2.09 3.72 -10.89
N GLN A 32 -2.52 2.60 -11.48
CA GLN A 32 -2.63 2.48 -12.93
C GLN A 32 -3.58 3.55 -13.42
N GLY A 33 -3.07 4.50 -14.19
CA GLY A 33 -3.84 5.63 -14.71
C GLY A 33 -3.15 6.98 -14.67
N LEU A 34 -2.10 7.13 -13.85
CA LEU A 34 -1.28 8.34 -13.85
C LEU A 34 0.02 8.03 -14.59
N GLY A 35 0.16 8.45 -15.82
CA GLY A 35 1.29 8.14 -16.71
C GLY A 35 2.67 8.57 -16.19
N MET A 36 2.75 9.34 -15.11
CA MET A 36 3.98 9.66 -14.38
C MET A 36 3.63 9.98 -12.92
N VAL A 37 4.28 9.29 -11.98
CA VAL A 37 4.24 9.67 -10.57
C VAL A 37 5.08 10.93 -10.38
N PRO A 38 4.53 12.03 -9.86
CA PRO A 38 5.30 13.25 -9.62
C PRO A 38 6.50 13.00 -8.71
N ILE A 39 7.65 13.53 -9.09
CA ILE A 39 8.86 13.51 -8.27
C ILE A 39 8.95 14.83 -7.49
N VAL A 40 9.16 14.72 -6.19
CA VAL A 40 9.40 15.85 -5.29
C VAL A 40 10.88 15.92 -4.97
N ILE A 41 11.49 17.08 -5.18
CA ILE A 41 12.89 17.31 -4.82
C ILE A 41 12.92 18.00 -3.46
N GLU A 42 13.56 17.38 -2.48
CA GLU A 42 13.75 17.93 -1.15
C GLU A 42 15.20 18.41 -1.02
N GLN A 43 15.37 19.68 -0.71
CA GLN A 43 16.69 20.26 -0.41
C GLN A 43 16.97 20.13 1.08
N SER A 44 18.07 19.46 1.42
CA SER A 44 18.55 19.37 2.79
C SER A 44 19.98 19.92 2.87
N GLY A 45 20.45 20.28 4.06
CA GLY A 45 21.83 20.74 4.26
C GLY A 45 22.91 19.72 3.84
N ARG A 46 22.52 18.51 3.42
CA ARG A 46 23.39 17.43 2.92
C ARG A 46 23.22 17.16 1.42
N GLY A 47 22.45 17.98 0.70
CA GLY A 47 22.19 17.84 -0.74
C GLY A 47 20.72 17.68 -1.10
N GLU A 48 20.46 17.54 -2.38
CA GLU A 48 19.12 17.30 -2.94
C GLU A 48 18.80 15.81 -2.97
N ARG A 49 17.58 15.46 -2.58
CA ARG A 49 17.04 14.10 -2.72
C ARG A 49 15.72 14.14 -3.47
N ALA A 50 15.61 13.28 -4.47
CA ALA A 50 14.38 13.09 -5.22
C ALA A 50 13.57 11.94 -4.61
N TYR A 51 12.29 12.17 -4.37
CA TYR A 51 11.33 11.16 -3.92
C TYR A 51 10.12 11.17 -4.86
N ASP A 52 9.55 10.00 -5.15
CA ASP A 52 8.20 9.98 -5.68
C ASP A 52 7.22 10.46 -4.59
N ILE A 53 6.05 10.96 -5.01
CA ILE A 53 5.09 11.58 -4.08
C ILE A 53 4.60 10.59 -3.00
N TYR A 54 4.45 9.29 -3.33
CA TYR A 54 3.99 8.29 -2.37
C TYR A 54 5.07 7.99 -1.33
N SER A 55 6.34 7.85 -1.76
CA SER A 55 7.47 7.68 -0.85
C SER A 55 7.64 8.91 0.06
N ARG A 56 7.39 10.11 -0.46
CA ARG A 56 7.44 11.33 0.35
C ARG A 56 6.31 11.35 1.39
N LEU A 57 5.10 10.96 1.01
CA LEU A 57 3.94 10.88 1.92
C LEU A 57 4.10 9.75 2.94
N LEU A 58 4.74 8.64 2.59
CA LEU A 58 5.05 7.57 3.53
C LEU A 58 5.96 8.07 4.68
N ARG A 59 6.90 8.96 4.41
CA ARG A 59 7.71 9.61 5.46
C ARG A 59 6.88 10.46 6.42
N GLU A 60 5.74 11.00 5.95
CA GLU A 60 4.74 11.67 6.80
C GLU A 60 3.76 10.67 7.42
N ARG A 61 4.08 9.38 7.35
CA ARG A 61 3.31 8.26 7.93
C ARG A 61 1.94 8.06 7.28
N VAL A 62 1.79 8.45 6.01
CA VAL A 62 0.57 8.28 5.23
C VAL A 62 0.70 7.04 4.35
N VAL A 63 -0.23 6.11 4.53
CA VAL A 63 -0.38 4.88 3.75
C VAL A 63 -1.66 4.97 2.93
N PHE A 64 -1.63 4.52 1.67
CA PHE A 64 -2.77 4.56 0.77
C PHE A 64 -3.26 3.16 0.42
N LEU A 65 -4.59 2.98 0.43
CA LEU A 65 -5.27 1.85 -0.18
C LEU A 65 -6.22 2.40 -1.25
N VAL A 66 -5.80 2.33 -2.51
CA VAL A 66 -6.56 2.83 -3.66
C VAL A 66 -6.89 1.69 -4.60
N GLY A 67 -8.17 1.56 -4.96
CA GLY A 67 -8.67 0.50 -5.82
C GLY A 67 -9.04 -0.78 -5.07
N PRO A 68 -9.20 -1.92 -5.77
CA PRO A 68 -9.63 -3.17 -5.16
C PRO A 68 -8.63 -3.72 -4.13
N VAL A 69 -9.17 -4.33 -3.06
CA VAL A 69 -8.36 -5.07 -2.09
C VAL A 69 -7.95 -6.41 -2.70
N MET A 70 -6.68 -6.58 -2.94
CA MET A 70 -6.05 -7.79 -3.49
C MET A 70 -4.80 -8.13 -2.68
N ASP A 71 -4.26 -9.34 -2.84
CA ASP A 71 -3.07 -9.76 -2.12
C ASP A 71 -1.89 -8.79 -2.30
N GLN A 72 -1.71 -8.26 -3.52
CA GLN A 72 -0.64 -7.31 -3.82
C GLN A 72 -0.82 -5.98 -3.06
N SER A 73 -2.03 -5.38 -3.13
CA SER A 73 -2.30 -4.11 -2.42
C SER A 73 -2.28 -4.28 -0.91
N ALA A 74 -2.74 -5.43 -0.41
CA ALA A 74 -2.70 -5.75 1.01
C ALA A 74 -1.26 -5.92 1.51
N ASN A 75 -0.45 -6.72 0.82
CA ASN A 75 0.95 -6.93 1.20
C ASN A 75 1.75 -5.62 1.22
N LEU A 76 1.47 -4.72 0.27
CA LEU A 76 2.10 -3.40 0.25
C LEU A 76 1.70 -2.56 1.48
N ALA A 77 0.41 -2.50 1.80
CA ALA A 77 -0.07 -1.78 2.97
C ALA A 77 0.51 -2.34 4.28
N VAL A 78 0.53 -3.67 4.42
CA VAL A 78 1.13 -4.39 5.55
C VAL A 78 2.61 -4.03 5.70
N ALA A 79 3.39 -4.14 4.62
CA ALA A 79 4.81 -3.83 4.64
C ALA A 79 5.08 -2.37 5.03
N GLN A 80 4.28 -1.43 4.55
CA GLN A 80 4.38 -0.02 4.89
C GLN A 80 4.06 0.24 6.37
N MET A 81 3.04 -0.39 6.94
CA MET A 81 2.70 -0.27 8.35
C MET A 81 3.80 -0.81 9.26
N LEU A 82 4.35 -1.99 8.94
CA LEU A 82 5.46 -2.58 9.69
C LEU A 82 6.73 -1.73 9.59
N TYR A 83 7.02 -1.17 8.42
CA TYR A 83 8.13 -0.23 8.25
C TYR A 83 7.96 1.02 9.12
N LEU A 84 6.77 1.61 9.13
CA LEU A 84 6.49 2.81 9.93
C LEU A 84 6.56 2.53 11.43
N GLU A 85 6.13 1.36 11.88
CA GLU A 85 6.33 0.92 13.27
C GLU A 85 7.81 0.82 13.63
N SER A 86 8.63 0.21 12.76
CA SER A 86 10.06 0.08 12.99
C SER A 86 10.79 1.41 13.04
N GLU A 87 10.34 2.41 12.27
CA GLU A 87 10.91 3.77 12.26
C GLU A 87 10.56 4.55 13.54
N ASN A 88 9.31 4.49 13.96
CA ASN A 88 8.87 5.15 15.19
C ASN A 88 7.56 4.53 15.70
N PRO A 89 7.61 3.70 16.75
CA PRO A 89 6.43 3.02 17.28
C PRO A 89 5.48 3.91 18.09
N ASP A 90 5.87 5.15 18.39
CA ASP A 90 5.08 6.06 19.24
C ASP A 90 4.31 7.14 18.44
N LYS A 91 4.42 7.11 17.09
CA LYS A 91 3.71 8.04 16.22
C LYS A 91 2.64 7.32 15.42
N ASP A 92 1.46 7.92 15.33
CA ASP A 92 0.32 7.39 14.60
C ASP A 92 0.60 7.19 13.11
N ILE A 93 -0.14 6.25 12.52
CA ILE A 93 -0.17 5.97 11.08
C ILE A 93 -1.49 6.48 10.53
N HIS A 94 -1.44 7.16 9.38
CA HIS A 94 -2.62 7.65 8.69
C HIS A 94 -2.92 6.78 7.48
N PHE A 95 -4.02 6.03 7.52
CA PHE A 95 -4.40 5.08 6.49
C PHE A 95 -5.55 5.63 5.65
N TYR A 96 -5.26 6.04 4.41
CA TYR A 96 -6.18 6.67 3.48
C TYR A 96 -6.78 5.61 2.55
N ILE A 97 -8.12 5.51 2.54
CA ILE A 97 -8.85 4.44 1.86
C ILE A 97 -9.75 5.03 0.77
N ASN A 98 -9.58 4.53 -0.45
CA ASN A 98 -10.45 4.74 -1.58
C ASN A 98 -10.63 3.40 -2.31
N SER A 99 -11.54 2.57 -1.85
CA SER A 99 -11.62 1.17 -2.28
C SER A 99 -13.06 0.66 -2.35
N PRO A 100 -13.44 -0.05 -3.41
CA PRO A 100 -14.71 -0.77 -3.49
C PRO A 100 -14.74 -2.03 -2.61
N GLY A 101 -13.63 -2.36 -1.95
CA GLY A 101 -13.42 -3.64 -1.28
C GLY A 101 -12.75 -4.66 -2.19
N GLY A 102 -12.92 -5.95 -1.91
CA GLY A 102 -12.29 -7.03 -2.68
C GLY A 102 -12.07 -8.29 -1.84
N SER A 103 -10.87 -8.89 -1.93
CA SER A 103 -10.53 -10.12 -1.22
C SER A 103 -10.66 -9.96 0.29
N VAL A 104 -11.46 -10.84 0.90
CA VAL A 104 -11.67 -10.85 2.35
C VAL A 104 -10.39 -11.27 3.08
N SER A 105 -9.70 -12.30 2.60
CA SER A 105 -8.46 -12.79 3.21
C SER A 105 -7.35 -11.73 3.18
N ALA A 106 -7.20 -11.04 2.04
CA ALA A 106 -6.24 -9.95 1.91
C ALA A 106 -6.58 -8.78 2.84
N GLY A 107 -7.86 -8.42 2.94
CA GLY A 107 -8.32 -7.37 3.84
C GLY A 107 -8.14 -7.71 5.32
N LEU A 108 -8.36 -8.98 5.70
CA LEU A 108 -8.08 -9.43 7.07
C LEU A 108 -6.59 -9.34 7.40
N GLY A 109 -5.68 -9.59 6.45
CA GLY A 109 -4.25 -9.38 6.67
C GLY A 109 -3.89 -7.91 6.98
N ILE A 110 -4.55 -6.96 6.31
CA ILE A 110 -4.41 -5.54 6.65
C ILE A 110 -4.97 -5.26 8.06
N PHE A 111 -6.18 -5.76 8.34
CA PHE A 111 -6.83 -5.58 9.64
C PHE A 111 -5.98 -6.12 10.79
N ASP A 112 -5.49 -7.36 10.67
CA ASP A 112 -4.64 -7.98 11.70
C ASP A 112 -3.37 -7.14 11.93
N THR A 113 -2.77 -6.61 10.86
CA THR A 113 -1.61 -5.72 10.98
C THR A 113 -1.96 -4.42 11.69
N MET A 114 -3.11 -3.80 11.38
CA MET A 114 -3.58 -2.59 12.07
C MET A 114 -3.76 -2.82 13.57
N GLN A 115 -4.16 -4.04 13.97
CA GLN A 115 -4.30 -4.40 15.40
C GLN A 115 -2.96 -4.79 16.05
N PHE A 116 -2.01 -5.28 15.25
CA PHE A 116 -0.73 -5.79 15.73
C PHE A 116 0.29 -4.68 15.98
N VAL A 117 0.37 -3.69 15.08
CA VAL A 117 1.35 -2.60 15.20
C VAL A 117 1.07 -1.73 16.43
N LYS A 118 2.12 -1.27 17.10
CA LYS A 118 2.01 -0.44 18.30
C LYS A 118 1.41 0.95 18.03
N PRO A 119 1.75 1.65 16.90
CA PRO A 119 1.13 2.92 16.58
C PRO A 119 -0.38 2.80 16.37
N ASP A 120 -1.13 3.80 16.79
CA ASP A 120 -2.53 3.93 16.40
C ASP A 120 -2.65 4.14 14.89
N VAL A 121 -3.53 3.36 14.25
CA VAL A 121 -3.81 3.47 12.82
C VAL A 121 -5.11 4.24 12.63
N SER A 122 -5.00 5.52 12.31
CA SER A 122 -6.16 6.36 11.98
C SER A 122 -6.56 6.16 10.53
N THR A 123 -7.84 5.97 10.27
CA THR A 123 -8.37 5.72 8.92
C THR A 123 -9.15 6.91 8.40
N LEU A 124 -8.99 7.21 7.10
CA LEU A 124 -9.71 8.28 6.41
C LEU A 124 -10.22 7.81 5.05
N CYS A 125 -11.51 7.96 4.80
CA CYS A 125 -12.07 7.72 3.46
C CYS A 125 -11.83 8.93 2.56
N ILE A 126 -11.12 8.71 1.45
CA ILE A 126 -10.92 9.69 0.38
C ILE A 126 -11.64 9.23 -0.89
N GLY A 127 -12.86 9.66 -1.07
CA GLY A 127 -13.70 9.28 -2.20
C GLY A 127 -14.71 8.20 -1.83
N PHE A 128 -14.34 6.93 -1.85
CA PHE A 128 -15.27 5.82 -1.67
C PHE A 128 -14.66 4.68 -0.83
N ALA A 129 -15.47 4.13 0.06
CA ALA A 129 -15.12 2.91 0.80
C ALA A 129 -16.34 2.02 0.93
N ALA A 130 -16.27 0.80 0.38
CA ALA A 130 -17.34 -0.19 0.42
C ALA A 130 -16.83 -1.58 0.77
N SER A 131 -17.72 -2.47 1.22
CA SER A 131 -17.40 -3.87 1.53
C SER A 131 -16.15 -3.94 2.44
N MET A 132 -15.10 -4.67 2.03
CA MET A 132 -13.85 -4.78 2.79
C MET A 132 -13.18 -3.40 3.02
N GLY A 133 -13.32 -2.44 2.09
CA GLY A 133 -12.84 -1.07 2.29
C GLY A 133 -13.57 -0.34 3.43
N ALA A 134 -14.89 -0.54 3.55
CA ALA A 134 -15.68 0.01 4.66
C ALA A 134 -15.35 -0.67 6.00
N PHE A 135 -15.08 -1.99 5.97
CA PHE A 135 -14.65 -2.73 7.15
C PHE A 135 -13.32 -2.18 7.68
N LEU A 136 -12.33 -2.01 6.81
CA LEU A 136 -11.02 -1.45 7.18
C LEU A 136 -11.15 0.01 7.68
N LEU A 137 -12.02 0.79 7.07
CA LEU A 137 -12.31 2.16 7.53
C LEU A 137 -12.86 2.17 8.96
N ALA A 138 -13.77 1.26 9.27
CA ALA A 138 -14.37 1.14 10.60
C ALA A 138 -13.42 0.55 11.64
N ALA A 139 -12.37 -0.15 11.21
CA ALA A 139 -11.38 -0.81 12.06
C ALA A 139 -10.29 0.13 12.60
N GLY A 140 -10.20 1.35 12.08
CA GLY A 140 -9.22 2.34 12.53
C GLY A 140 -9.41 2.73 14.00
N ALA A 141 -8.31 3.14 14.65
CA ALA A 141 -8.36 3.73 15.97
C ALA A 141 -9.32 4.91 15.96
N SER A 142 -10.13 5.00 17.02
CA SER A 142 -11.21 5.98 17.14
C SER A 142 -10.68 7.41 17.13
N PHE A 143 -10.40 7.92 15.94
CA PHE A 143 -10.35 9.36 15.75
C PHE A 143 -11.79 9.85 15.64
N PRO A 144 -12.16 11.01 16.24
CA PRO A 144 -13.46 11.58 15.97
C PRO A 144 -13.57 11.69 14.46
N MET A 145 -14.46 10.87 13.88
CA MET A 145 -14.77 10.86 12.48
C MET A 145 -15.18 12.30 12.11
N PHE A 146 -14.24 13.11 11.65
CA PHE A 146 -14.53 14.36 11.02
C PHE A 146 -15.26 14.03 9.74
N LEU A 147 -16.53 13.76 9.86
CA LEU A 147 -17.49 13.83 8.79
C LEU A 147 -17.34 15.25 8.22
N PHE A 148 -16.61 15.34 7.11
CA PHE A 148 -16.74 16.50 6.25
C PHE A 148 -18.24 16.63 5.92
N PRO A 149 -18.93 17.71 6.32
CA PRO A 149 -20.39 17.79 6.33
C PRO A 149 -21.03 17.74 4.94
N LYS A 150 -20.32 17.32 3.89
CA LYS A 150 -20.82 17.33 2.51
C LYS A 150 -20.58 16.06 1.69
N ARG A 151 -20.11 14.95 2.25
CA ARG A 151 -20.03 13.70 1.47
C ARG A 151 -20.74 12.59 2.23
N ALA A 152 -21.93 12.30 1.75
CA ALA A 152 -22.82 11.29 2.28
C ALA A 152 -22.14 9.92 2.35
N PHE A 153 -22.11 9.34 3.52
CA PHE A 153 -21.91 7.92 3.75
C PHE A 153 -23.13 7.20 3.18
N SER A 154 -23.04 6.74 1.94
CA SER A 154 -24.10 5.93 1.35
C SER A 154 -23.91 4.49 1.80
N LEU A 155 -24.53 4.12 2.90
CA LEU A 155 -24.88 2.74 3.18
C LEU A 155 -26.05 2.39 2.25
N THR A 156 -25.76 1.86 1.07
CA THR A 156 -26.77 1.22 0.26
C THR A 156 -27.20 -0.06 0.97
N ARG A 157 -28.35 0.02 1.64
CA ARG A 157 -29.10 -1.18 2.00
C ARG A 157 -29.60 -1.83 0.71
N HIS A 158 -29.20 -3.03 0.45
CA HIS A 158 -29.92 -4.00 -0.35
C HIS A 158 -30.38 -5.14 0.55
#